data_400fccd71edd2935b1a8de15d3f0d040
#
_entry.id   400fccd71edd2935b1a8de15d3f0d040
#
_cell.length_a   1.000
_cell.length_b   1.000
_cell.length_c   1.000
_cell.angle_alpha   90.00
_cell.angle_beta   90.00
_cell.angle_gamma   90.00
#
_symmetry.space_group_name_H-M   'P 1'
#
loop_
_entity.id
_entity.type
_entity.pdbx_description
1 polymer ?
#
loop_
_entity_poly.entity_id
_entity_poly.type
_entity_poly.pdbx_seq_one_letter_code
_entity_poly.pdbx_strand_id
1 'polypeptide(L)'
;MSEGFVLDKAVILERLGGDAEIFTVLADMYLQEVDGYCRELEAALNAGDGARLHREAHTAKGLLATFADEAGAQLAYRLEGEAKLGGDLQRLAAAVAALNARLREVAGVLRAAI
;
A
#
# COMPACT_ATOMS: atom_id res chain seq x y z
N MET A 1 17.72 -5.79 4.65
CA MET A 1 17.19 -4.55 5.22
C MET A 1 16.40 -3.81 4.14
N SER A 2 15.14 -3.54 4.41
CA SER A 2 14.35 -2.79 3.43
C SER A 2 14.64 -1.30 3.56
N GLU A 3 14.68 -0.62 2.43
CA GLU A 3 14.82 0.83 2.43
C GLU A 3 13.52 1.49 2.91
N GLY A 4 13.65 2.57 3.68
CA GLY A 4 12.52 3.39 4.08
C GLY A 4 11.90 4.11 2.89
N PHE A 5 10.65 4.50 3.03
CA PHE A 5 9.99 5.29 2.00
C PHE A 5 10.53 6.72 2.00
N VAL A 6 10.98 7.18 0.85
CA VAL A 6 11.40 8.56 0.61
C VAL A 6 10.44 9.18 -0.39
N LEU A 7 9.77 10.26 0.01
CA LEU A 7 8.82 10.94 -0.85
C LEU A 7 9.57 11.74 -1.93
N ASP A 8 9.32 11.39 -3.19
CA ASP A 8 9.79 12.15 -4.33
C ASP A 8 8.61 12.93 -4.92
N LYS A 9 8.35 14.08 -4.33
CA LYS A 9 7.22 14.92 -4.71
C LYS A 9 7.30 15.38 -6.16
N ALA A 10 8.50 15.63 -6.66
CA ALA A 10 8.70 16.09 -8.03
C ALA A 10 8.23 15.05 -9.05
N VAL A 11 8.55 13.78 -8.83
CA VAL A 11 8.11 12.69 -9.70
C VAL A 11 6.59 12.56 -9.69
N ILE A 12 6.00 12.63 -8.50
CA ILE A 12 4.54 12.52 -8.36
C ILE A 12 3.85 13.70 -9.05
N LEU A 13 4.33 14.92 -8.84
CA LEU A 13 3.77 16.11 -9.46
C LEU A 13 3.88 16.04 -10.98
N GLU A 14 4.98 15.53 -11.52
CA GLU A 14 5.14 15.36 -12.96
C GLU A 14 4.03 14.48 -13.53
N ARG A 15 3.74 13.36 -12.85
CA ARG A 15 2.66 12.44 -13.25
C ARG A 15 1.28 13.08 -13.18
N LEU A 16 1.10 14.07 -12.31
CA LEU A 16 -0.16 14.79 -12.09
C LEU A 16 -0.23 16.09 -12.91
N GLY A 17 0.66 16.30 -13.87
CA GLY A 17 0.67 17.50 -14.68
C GLY A 17 1.11 18.76 -13.93
N GLY A 18 1.86 18.59 -12.83
CA GLY A 18 2.35 19.69 -12.01
C GLY A 18 1.34 20.26 -11.01
N ASP A 19 0.18 19.62 -10.87
CA ASP A 19 -0.90 20.12 -10.00
C ASP A 19 -0.69 19.73 -8.53
N ALA A 20 -0.18 20.68 -7.74
CA ALA A 20 0.07 20.48 -6.32
C ALA A 20 -1.22 20.29 -5.51
N GLU A 21 -2.34 20.84 -5.95
CA GLU A 21 -3.62 20.65 -5.27
C GLU A 21 -4.09 19.21 -5.39
N ILE A 22 -3.95 18.60 -6.56
CA ILE A 22 -4.29 17.20 -6.76
C ILE A 22 -3.43 16.31 -5.87
N PHE A 23 -2.13 16.61 -5.76
CA PHE A 23 -1.26 15.87 -4.85
C PHE A 23 -1.79 15.93 -3.41
N THR A 24 -2.12 17.11 -2.92
CA THR A 24 -2.61 17.28 -1.56
C THR A 24 -3.92 16.53 -1.33
N VAL A 25 -4.84 16.57 -2.29
CA VAL A 25 -6.10 15.84 -2.22
C VAL A 25 -5.86 14.33 -2.14
N LEU A 26 -5.00 13.79 -3.01
CA LEU A 26 -4.69 12.36 -3.02
C LEU A 26 -4.02 11.92 -1.73
N ALA A 27 -3.08 12.71 -1.22
CA ALA A 27 -2.41 12.43 0.05
C ALA A 27 -3.40 12.44 1.21
N ASP A 28 -4.30 13.41 1.25
CA ASP A 28 -5.31 13.53 2.30
C ASP A 28 -6.26 12.33 2.27
N MET A 29 -6.73 11.93 1.09
CA MET A 29 -7.58 10.75 0.94
C MET A 29 -6.86 9.49 1.42
N TYR A 30 -5.58 9.32 1.08
CA TYR A 30 -4.79 8.20 1.55
C TYR A 30 -4.72 8.18 3.08
N LEU A 31 -4.43 9.33 3.69
CA LEU A 31 -4.33 9.44 5.15
C LEU A 31 -5.63 9.09 5.86
N GLN A 32 -6.77 9.43 5.27
CA GLN A 32 -8.07 9.11 5.83
C GLN A 32 -8.41 7.63 5.74
N GLU A 33 -7.88 6.93 4.73
CA GLU A 33 -8.30 5.57 4.39
C GLU A 33 -7.29 4.48 4.76
N VAL A 34 -6.03 4.84 5.08
CA VAL A 34 -4.95 3.88 5.26
C VAL A 34 -5.24 2.83 6.34
N ASP A 35 -5.82 3.22 7.46
CA ASP A 35 -6.16 2.26 8.52
C ASP A 35 -7.19 1.24 8.05
N GLY A 36 -8.13 1.68 7.22
CA GLY A 36 -9.12 0.81 6.60
C GLY A 36 -8.47 -0.23 5.69
N TYR A 37 -7.54 0.19 4.85
CA TYR A 37 -6.82 -0.75 3.98
C TYR A 37 -6.04 -1.79 4.77
N CYS A 38 -5.39 -1.39 5.85
CA CYS A 38 -4.66 -2.32 6.72
C CYS A 38 -5.61 -3.32 7.38
N ARG A 39 -6.75 -2.86 7.88
CA ARG A 39 -7.76 -3.73 8.49
C ARG A 39 -8.33 -4.73 7.49
N GLU A 40 -8.57 -4.31 6.24
CA GLU A 40 -9.11 -5.20 5.21
C GLU A 40 -8.10 -6.30 4.83
N LEU A 41 -6.82 -5.98 4.74
CA LEU A 41 -5.78 -6.98 4.49
C LEU A 41 -5.74 -8.02 5.62
N GLU A 42 -5.77 -7.56 6.87
CA GLU A 42 -5.76 -8.46 8.03
C GLU A 42 -7.03 -9.31 8.09
N ALA A 43 -8.19 -8.72 7.81
CA ALA A 43 -9.45 -9.44 7.84
C ALA A 43 -9.50 -10.53 6.77
N ALA A 44 -9.02 -10.25 5.56
CA ALA A 44 -8.95 -11.25 4.49
C ALA A 44 -8.01 -12.40 4.85
N LEU A 45 -6.86 -12.08 5.44
CA LEU A 45 -5.92 -13.09 5.92
C LEU A 45 -6.56 -13.98 6.98
N ASN A 46 -7.18 -13.39 8.00
CA ASN A 46 -7.77 -14.10 9.12
C ASN A 46 -8.98 -14.95 8.69
N ALA A 47 -9.71 -14.49 7.68
CA ALA A 47 -10.83 -15.26 7.12
C ALA A 47 -10.40 -16.40 6.20
N GLY A 48 -9.11 -16.47 5.85
CA GLY A 48 -8.64 -17.46 4.88
C GLY A 48 -9.19 -17.21 3.49
N ASP A 49 -9.53 -15.96 3.16
CA ASP A 49 -10.15 -15.56 1.90
C ASP A 49 -9.08 -15.08 0.92
N GLY A 50 -8.54 -16.01 0.13
CA GLY A 50 -7.47 -15.72 -0.83
C GLY A 50 -7.88 -14.74 -1.92
N ALA A 51 -9.10 -14.86 -2.42
CA ALA A 51 -9.59 -13.95 -3.46
C ALA A 51 -9.70 -12.51 -2.94
N ARG A 52 -10.18 -12.35 -1.71
CA ARG A 52 -10.27 -11.04 -1.07
C ARG A 52 -8.89 -10.48 -0.78
N LEU A 53 -7.97 -11.30 -0.25
CA LEU A 53 -6.60 -10.87 0.02
C LEU A 53 -5.90 -10.43 -1.27
N HIS A 54 -6.11 -11.16 -2.36
CA HIS A 54 -5.59 -10.79 -3.68
C HIS A 54 -6.10 -9.40 -4.10
N ARG A 55 -7.40 -9.15 -3.97
CA ARG A 55 -7.98 -7.84 -4.34
C ARG A 55 -7.45 -6.71 -3.49
N GLU A 56 -7.35 -6.93 -2.17
CA GLU A 56 -6.86 -5.89 -1.26
C GLU A 56 -5.38 -5.58 -1.50
N ALA A 57 -4.57 -6.61 -1.78
CA ALA A 57 -3.16 -6.41 -2.14
C ALA A 57 -3.02 -5.65 -3.46
N HIS A 58 -3.89 -5.94 -4.43
CA HIS A 58 -3.90 -5.22 -5.71
C HIS A 58 -4.21 -3.73 -5.50
N THR A 59 -5.20 -3.43 -4.66
CA THR A 59 -5.54 -2.05 -4.29
C THR A 59 -4.35 -1.34 -3.65
N ALA A 60 -3.69 -2.00 -2.69
CA ALA A 60 -2.52 -1.44 -2.02
C ALA A 60 -1.38 -1.16 -3.01
N LYS A 61 -1.17 -2.05 -3.96
CA LYS A 61 -0.16 -1.87 -5.01
C LYS A 61 -0.39 -0.56 -5.77
N GLY A 62 -1.62 -0.33 -6.20
CA GLY A 62 -1.98 0.89 -6.93
C GLY A 62 -1.79 2.15 -6.10
N LEU A 63 -2.14 2.10 -4.82
CA LEU A 63 -1.97 3.23 -3.91
C LEU A 63 -0.49 3.59 -3.74
N LEU A 64 0.34 2.58 -3.48
CA LEU A 64 1.78 2.80 -3.28
C LEU A 64 2.45 3.28 -4.57
N ALA A 65 2.03 2.77 -5.71
CA ALA A 65 2.50 3.23 -7.02
C ALA A 65 2.14 4.71 -7.25
N THR A 66 0.97 5.15 -6.80
CA THR A 66 0.54 6.55 -6.92
C THR A 66 1.53 7.49 -6.25
N PHE A 67 2.10 7.07 -5.12
CA PHE A 67 3.08 7.88 -4.40
C PHE A 67 4.53 7.50 -4.74
N ALA A 68 4.72 6.81 -5.87
CA ALA A 68 6.03 6.40 -6.39
C ALA A 68 6.83 5.53 -5.41
N ASP A 69 6.14 4.76 -4.57
CA ASP A 69 6.77 3.81 -3.67
C ASP A 69 6.93 2.46 -4.36
N GLU A 70 8.01 2.31 -5.11
CA GLU A 70 8.27 1.08 -5.85
C GLU A 70 8.52 -0.12 -4.94
N ALA A 71 9.25 0.07 -3.85
CA ALA A 71 9.53 -1.00 -2.89
C ALA A 71 8.24 -1.49 -2.24
N GLY A 72 7.37 -0.57 -1.82
CA GLY A 72 6.06 -0.92 -1.26
C GLY A 72 5.15 -1.59 -2.29
N ALA A 73 5.13 -1.07 -3.52
CA ALA A 73 4.34 -1.68 -4.59
C ALA A 73 4.80 -3.12 -4.87
N GLN A 74 6.10 -3.41 -4.77
CA GLN A 74 6.63 -4.76 -4.93
C GLN A 74 6.18 -5.69 -3.81
N LEU A 75 6.13 -5.22 -2.56
CA LEU A 75 5.59 -6.01 -1.46
C LEU A 75 4.14 -6.41 -1.75
N ALA A 76 3.34 -5.45 -2.19
CA ALA A 76 1.94 -5.67 -2.52
C ALA A 76 1.78 -6.63 -3.71
N TYR A 77 2.61 -6.47 -4.73
CA TYR A 77 2.59 -7.32 -5.92
C TYR A 77 2.88 -8.79 -5.57
N ARG A 78 3.89 -9.04 -4.73
CA ARG A 78 4.22 -10.40 -4.30
C ARG A 78 3.08 -11.00 -3.48
N LEU A 79 2.50 -10.24 -2.57
CA LEU A 79 1.37 -10.71 -1.77
C LEU A 79 0.17 -11.02 -2.65
N GLU A 80 -0.13 -10.18 -3.63
CA GLU A 80 -1.18 -10.37 -4.61
C GLU A 80 -1.02 -11.73 -5.32
N GLY A 81 0.17 -12.02 -5.81
CA GLY A 81 0.48 -13.26 -6.50
C GLY A 81 0.38 -14.48 -5.58
N GLU A 82 0.92 -14.38 -4.37
CA GLU A 82 0.90 -15.47 -3.39
C GLU A 82 -0.52 -15.79 -2.92
N ALA A 83 -1.34 -14.76 -2.72
CA ALA A 83 -2.74 -14.96 -2.32
C ALA A 83 -3.54 -15.71 -3.39
N LYS A 84 -3.22 -15.47 -4.66
CA LYS A 84 -3.88 -16.12 -5.79
C LYS A 84 -3.60 -17.63 -5.85
N LEU A 85 -2.44 -18.07 -5.34
CA LEU A 85 -2.09 -19.49 -5.35
C LEU A 85 -2.93 -20.32 -4.39
N GLY A 86 -3.57 -19.69 -3.42
CA GLY A 86 -4.42 -20.41 -2.46
C GLY A 86 -3.61 -21.12 -1.39
N GLY A 87 -4.18 -22.20 -0.85
CA GLY A 87 -3.59 -22.94 0.25
C GLY A 87 -3.80 -22.27 1.59
N ASP A 88 -2.96 -22.61 2.60
CA ASP A 88 -3.05 -22.02 3.92
C ASP A 88 -2.50 -20.58 3.88
N LEU A 89 -3.39 -19.61 4.01
CA LEU A 89 -3.01 -18.19 3.95
C LEU A 89 -2.20 -17.73 5.16
N GLN A 90 -2.17 -18.49 6.25
CA GLN A 90 -1.39 -18.08 7.43
C GLN A 90 0.12 -18.00 7.12
N ARG A 91 0.59 -18.70 6.09
CA ARG A 91 1.97 -18.55 5.61
C ARG A 91 2.26 -17.11 5.16
N LEU A 92 1.23 -16.33 4.86
CA LEU A 92 1.36 -14.95 4.37
C LEU A 92 1.25 -13.91 5.48
N ALA A 93 1.13 -14.33 6.74
CA ALA A 93 0.94 -13.40 7.86
C ALA A 93 2.07 -12.36 7.95
N ALA A 94 3.33 -12.79 7.79
CA ALA A 94 4.47 -11.88 7.83
C ALA A 94 4.44 -10.89 6.65
N ALA A 95 4.04 -11.36 5.47
CA ALA A 95 3.94 -10.50 4.29
C ALA A 95 2.83 -9.44 4.45
N VAL A 96 1.70 -9.81 5.03
CA VAL A 96 0.61 -8.87 5.34
C VAL A 96 1.10 -7.82 6.36
N ALA A 97 1.79 -8.26 7.41
CA ALA A 97 2.33 -7.35 8.42
C ALA A 97 3.34 -6.36 7.81
N ALA A 98 4.21 -6.84 6.93
CA ALA A 98 5.20 -6.00 6.25
C ALA A 98 4.53 -4.97 5.35
N LEU A 99 3.51 -5.37 4.60
CA LEU A 99 2.76 -4.45 3.74
C LEU A 99 2.02 -3.40 4.57
N ASN A 100 1.39 -3.81 5.66
CA ASN A 100 0.70 -2.87 6.55
C ASN A 100 1.67 -1.86 7.17
N ALA A 101 2.85 -2.32 7.61
CA ALA A 101 3.88 -1.43 8.12
C ALA A 101 4.31 -0.40 7.06
N ARG A 102 4.46 -0.84 5.82
CA ARG A 102 4.83 0.06 4.72
C ARG A 102 3.74 1.08 4.41
N LEU A 103 2.48 0.66 4.38
CA LEU A 103 1.35 1.56 4.18
C LEU A 103 1.31 2.66 5.24
N ARG A 104 1.58 2.31 6.49
CA ARG A 104 1.62 3.28 7.61
C ARG A 104 2.87 4.16 7.57
N GLU A 105 3.99 3.63 7.13
CA GLU A 105 5.22 4.41 6.92
C GLU A 105 4.99 5.51 5.88
N VAL A 106 4.38 5.16 4.75
CA VAL A 106 4.04 6.12 3.70
C VAL A 106 3.09 7.19 4.25
N ALA A 107 2.09 6.78 5.03
CA ALA A 107 1.16 7.71 5.66
C ALA A 107 1.88 8.72 6.55
N GLY A 108 2.84 8.26 7.35
CA GLY A 108 3.62 9.14 8.22
C GLY A 108 4.42 10.18 7.45
N VAL A 109 5.05 9.76 6.35
CA VAL A 109 5.83 10.67 5.49
C VAL A 109 4.91 11.68 4.80
N LEU A 110 3.76 11.24 4.28
CA LEU A 110 2.79 12.13 3.64
C LEU A 110 2.22 13.14 4.63
N ARG A 111 1.91 12.69 5.85
CA ARG A 111 1.38 13.59 6.90
C ARG A 111 2.36 14.71 7.22
N ALA A 112 3.65 14.43 7.21
CA ALA A 112 4.68 15.42 7.45
C ALA A 112 4.89 16.38 6.26
N ALA A 113 4.44 15.98 5.06
CA ALA A 113 4.65 16.72 3.83
C ALA A 113 3.50 17.66 3.44
N ILE A 114 2.35 17.57 4.14
CA ILE A 114 1.16 18.36 3.80
C ILE A 114 0.70 19.26 4.94
#